data_9d4147c5411171e1627721a4d7260a2e
#
_entry.id   9d4147c5411171e1627721a4d7260a2e
#
_cell.length_a   1.000
_cell.length_b   1.000
_cell.length_c   1.000
_cell.angle_alpha   90.00
_cell.angle_beta   90.00
_cell.angle_gamma   90.00
#
_symmetry.space_group_name_H-M   'P 1'
#
loop_
_entity.id
_entity.type
_entity.pdbx_description
1 polymer ?
#
loop_
_entity_poly.entity_id
_entity_poly.type
_entity_poly.pdbx_seq_one_letter_code
_entity_poly.pdbx_strand_id
1 'polypeptide(L)'
;VSNNVLDATPNAIIAVDDTLTIQQFNRAAYSLYGIDPGVDMTGHSADEVYDVAELAEVVDSRKNILSERCFLDSLGIYVEKSIVYDKEHRLLLIFLKDINKEEQEAKRAAAMRRDTIEITDQVISKQMRVVQEIASLLGETTAETKIALTKLKNSMAD
;
A
#
# COMPACT_ATOMS: atom_id res chain seq x y z
N VAL A 1 29.82 -5.90 15.80
CA VAL A 1 30.23 -5.75 14.40
C VAL A 1 29.08 -6.00 13.45
N SER A 2 28.34 -7.09 13.62
CA SER A 2 27.15 -7.37 12.82
C SER A 2 26.06 -6.29 13.01
N ASN A 3 25.98 -5.68 14.20
CA ASN A 3 25.01 -4.64 14.49
C ASN A 3 25.20 -3.37 13.65
N ASN A 4 26.43 -3.04 13.31
CA ASN A 4 26.72 -1.86 12.48
C ASN A 4 26.21 -2.03 11.07
N VAL A 5 26.28 -3.24 10.50
CA VAL A 5 25.77 -3.53 9.17
C VAL A 5 24.23 -3.46 9.17
N LEU A 6 23.61 -4.05 10.17
CA LEU A 6 22.13 -4.03 10.29
C LEU A 6 21.60 -2.61 10.54
N ASP A 7 22.34 -1.79 11.26
CA ASP A 7 21.95 -0.41 11.56
C ASP A 7 22.19 0.55 10.39
N ALA A 8 22.97 0.14 9.40
CA ALA A 8 23.21 0.95 8.21
C ALA A 8 22.02 0.97 7.24
N THR A 9 21.11 0.00 7.33
CA THR A 9 19.95 -0.05 6.46
C THR A 9 18.80 0.78 7.03
N PRO A 10 18.04 1.51 6.19
CA PRO A 10 16.84 2.20 6.63
C PRO A 10 15.64 1.29 6.87
N ASN A 11 15.72 0.03 6.47
CA ASN A 11 14.64 -0.95 6.63
C ASN A 11 14.76 -1.68 7.96
N ALA A 12 13.62 -1.96 8.59
CA ALA A 12 13.59 -2.73 9.82
C ALA A 12 14.01 -4.18 9.55
N ILE A 13 14.92 -4.70 10.34
CA ILE A 13 15.37 -6.09 10.27
C ILE A 13 15.23 -6.71 11.65
N ILE A 14 14.48 -7.79 11.72
CA ILE A 14 14.26 -8.54 12.96
C ILE A 14 14.63 -9.99 12.69
N ALA A 15 15.51 -10.54 13.51
CA ALA A 15 15.85 -11.97 13.45
C ALA A 15 15.24 -12.68 14.66
N VAL A 16 14.55 -13.78 14.40
CA VAL A 16 13.81 -14.54 15.40
C VAL A 16 14.26 -16.00 15.31
N ASP A 17 14.53 -16.61 16.43
CA ASP A 17 14.91 -18.02 16.46
C ASP A 17 13.68 -18.97 16.39
N ASP A 18 13.92 -20.27 16.40
CA ASP A 18 12.87 -21.28 16.28
C ASP A 18 11.97 -21.38 17.54
N THR A 19 12.35 -20.73 18.63
CA THR A 19 11.50 -20.58 19.82
C THR A 19 10.71 -19.27 19.79
N LEU A 20 10.75 -18.54 18.67
CA LEU A 20 10.08 -17.25 18.49
C LEU A 20 10.60 -16.19 19.47
N THR A 21 11.89 -16.24 19.75
CA THR A 21 12.59 -15.26 20.57
C THR A 21 13.43 -14.36 19.68
N ILE A 22 13.36 -13.05 19.90
CA ILE A 22 14.09 -12.06 19.11
C ILE A 22 15.58 -12.17 19.38
N GLN A 23 16.36 -12.37 18.31
CA GLN A 23 17.82 -12.46 18.38
C GLN A 23 18.48 -11.18 17.88
N GLN A 24 17.89 -10.50 16.92
CA GLN A 24 18.38 -9.23 16.38
C GLN A 24 17.21 -8.29 16.16
N PHE A 25 17.45 -7.02 16.45
CA PHE A 25 16.46 -5.94 16.28
C PHE A 25 17.23 -4.68 15.94
N ASN A 26 17.23 -4.28 14.67
CA ASN A 26 18.09 -3.18 14.24
C ASN A 26 17.49 -1.81 14.58
N ARG A 27 18.27 -0.75 14.37
CA ARG A 27 17.85 0.61 14.68
C ARG A 27 16.57 1.01 13.97
N ALA A 28 16.43 0.65 12.69
CA ALA A 28 15.23 0.97 11.91
C ALA A 28 14.00 0.27 12.49
N ALA A 29 14.15 -0.93 13.06
CA ALA A 29 13.05 -1.63 13.75
C ALA A 29 12.61 -0.87 15.00
N TYR A 30 13.54 -0.36 15.78
CA TYR A 30 13.19 0.48 16.94
C TYR A 30 12.42 1.73 16.51
N SER A 31 12.86 2.38 15.44
CA SER A 31 12.16 3.56 14.90
C SER A 31 10.77 3.22 14.38
N LEU A 32 10.65 2.12 13.66
CA LEU A 32 9.36 1.70 13.07
C LEU A 32 8.32 1.41 14.14
N TYR A 33 8.73 0.70 15.19
CA TYR A 33 7.81 0.32 16.28
C TYR A 33 7.68 1.39 17.36
N GLY A 34 8.46 2.47 17.28
CA GLY A 34 8.43 3.52 18.30
C GLY A 34 8.91 3.05 19.66
N ILE A 35 9.83 2.10 19.69
CA ILE A 35 10.40 1.57 20.92
C ILE A 35 11.68 2.37 21.25
N ASP A 36 11.86 2.71 22.52
CA ASP A 36 13.06 3.41 22.99
C ASP A 36 14.30 2.54 22.71
N PRO A 37 15.30 3.06 22.00
CA PRO A 37 16.55 2.31 21.74
C PRO A 37 17.29 1.84 22.99
N GLY A 38 16.99 2.44 24.15
CA GLY A 38 17.54 2.00 25.43
C GLY A 38 16.96 0.67 25.93
N VAL A 39 15.84 0.23 25.35
CA VAL A 39 15.24 -1.07 25.67
C VAL A 39 15.88 -2.12 24.77
N ASP A 40 16.49 -3.14 25.38
CA ASP A 40 17.05 -4.25 24.62
C ASP A 40 15.96 -5.26 24.26
N MET A 41 15.58 -5.30 22.98
CA MET A 41 14.55 -6.20 22.48
C MET A 41 15.08 -7.63 22.29
N THR A 42 16.37 -7.85 22.32
CA THR A 42 16.97 -9.18 22.24
C THR A 42 16.52 -10.03 23.45
N GLY A 43 16.00 -11.21 23.18
CA GLY A 43 15.48 -12.09 24.23
C GLY A 43 13.99 -11.95 24.49
N HIS A 44 13.34 -10.91 23.94
CA HIS A 44 11.89 -10.74 24.03
C HIS A 44 11.19 -11.71 23.07
N SER A 45 9.93 -12.01 23.36
CA SER A 45 9.10 -12.83 22.47
C SER A 45 8.74 -12.05 21.21
N ALA A 46 8.76 -12.71 20.06
CA ALA A 46 8.39 -12.12 18.80
C ALA A 46 6.92 -11.66 18.76
N ASP A 47 6.05 -12.21 19.60
CA ASP A 47 4.63 -11.83 19.63
C ASP A 47 4.41 -10.38 20.10
N GLU A 48 5.41 -9.78 20.74
CA GLU A 48 5.34 -8.38 21.14
C GLU A 48 5.39 -7.43 19.96
N VAL A 49 5.91 -7.87 18.82
CA VAL A 49 6.13 -7.00 17.65
C VAL A 49 5.54 -7.55 16.36
N TYR A 50 5.22 -8.83 16.29
CA TYR A 50 4.73 -9.43 15.05
C TYR A 50 3.77 -10.59 15.31
N ASP A 51 2.96 -10.91 14.30
CA ASP A 51 2.02 -12.04 14.34
C ASP A 51 2.78 -13.36 14.28
N VAL A 52 2.89 -14.05 15.42
CA VAL A 52 3.62 -15.32 15.51
C VAL A 52 2.95 -16.45 14.71
N ALA A 53 1.66 -16.37 14.45
CA ALA A 53 0.97 -17.36 13.63
C ALA A 53 1.48 -17.31 12.18
N GLU A 54 1.71 -16.12 11.64
CA GLU A 54 2.29 -15.95 10.31
C GLU A 54 3.73 -16.46 10.27
N LEU A 55 4.52 -16.21 11.31
CA LEU A 55 5.89 -16.69 11.40
C LEU A 55 5.93 -18.22 11.43
N ALA A 56 5.06 -18.83 12.22
CA ALA A 56 4.96 -20.29 12.31
C ALA A 56 4.55 -20.90 10.96
N GLU A 57 3.66 -20.25 10.24
CA GLU A 57 3.24 -20.71 8.92
C GLU A 57 4.39 -20.69 7.91
N VAL A 58 5.24 -19.68 7.94
CA VAL A 58 6.42 -19.62 7.07
C VAL A 58 7.35 -20.78 7.35
N VAL A 59 7.59 -21.08 8.62
CA VAL A 59 8.45 -22.21 9.00
C VAL A 59 7.83 -23.55 8.55
N ASP A 60 6.54 -23.76 8.80
CA ASP A 60 5.86 -25.02 8.52
C ASP A 60 5.69 -25.28 7.02
N SER A 61 5.30 -24.24 6.27
CA SER A 61 5.08 -24.36 4.82
C SER A 61 6.38 -24.32 4.03
N ARG A 62 7.45 -23.80 4.62
CA ARG A 62 8.75 -23.55 3.99
C ARG A 62 8.64 -22.63 2.77
N LYS A 63 7.60 -21.77 2.75
CA LYS A 63 7.41 -20.77 1.71
C LYS A 63 7.73 -19.40 2.29
N ASN A 64 8.79 -18.80 1.78
CA ASN A 64 9.17 -17.44 2.16
C ASN A 64 8.16 -16.44 1.60
N ILE A 65 7.99 -15.33 2.31
CA ILE A 65 7.21 -14.20 1.84
C ILE A 65 8.21 -13.18 1.31
N LEU A 66 8.02 -12.76 0.05
CA LEU A 66 8.95 -11.82 -0.58
C LEU A 66 8.19 -10.59 -1.07
N SER A 67 8.60 -9.43 -0.56
CA SER A 67 8.12 -8.11 -1.02
C SER A 67 6.60 -7.99 -1.06
N GLU A 68 5.91 -8.50 -0.06
CA GLU A 68 4.46 -8.43 0.03
C GLU A 68 4.05 -7.12 0.69
N ARG A 69 3.17 -6.37 0.04
CA ARG A 69 2.61 -5.15 0.59
C ARG A 69 1.45 -5.47 1.51
N CYS A 70 1.47 -4.91 2.69
CA CYS A 70 0.37 -5.11 3.65
C CYS A 70 0.22 -3.90 4.56
N PHE A 71 -0.96 -3.83 5.19
CA PHE A 71 -1.21 -2.84 6.24
C PHE A 71 -0.98 -3.50 7.59
N LEU A 72 -0.07 -2.96 8.38
CA LEU A 72 0.16 -3.43 9.76
C LEU A 72 -0.80 -2.71 10.70
N ASP A 73 -1.82 -3.40 11.16
CA ASP A 73 -2.83 -2.83 12.05
C ASP A 73 -2.21 -2.32 13.35
N SER A 74 -1.22 -3.03 13.87
CA SER A 74 -0.54 -2.65 15.12
C SER A 74 0.18 -1.31 15.04
N LEU A 75 0.64 -0.93 13.85
CA LEU A 75 1.35 0.33 13.62
C LEU A 75 0.53 1.34 12.84
N GLY A 76 -0.57 0.92 12.21
CA GLY A 76 -1.41 1.80 11.41
C GLY A 76 -0.76 2.32 10.15
N ILE A 77 0.19 1.58 9.58
CA ILE A 77 0.93 1.99 8.37
C ILE A 77 1.02 0.86 7.35
N TYR A 78 1.25 1.24 6.08
CA TYR A 78 1.56 0.29 5.03
C TYR A 78 3.04 -0.03 5.03
N VAL A 79 3.36 -1.31 4.92
CA VAL A 79 4.73 -1.80 4.83
C VAL A 79 4.87 -2.79 3.68
N GLU A 80 6.09 -2.92 3.18
CA GLU A 80 6.48 -4.02 2.31
C GLU A 80 7.27 -5.00 3.17
N LYS A 81 6.76 -6.22 3.30
CA LYS A 81 7.37 -7.22 4.16
C LYS A 81 8.00 -8.34 3.38
N SER A 82 9.10 -8.85 3.91
CA SER A 82 9.72 -10.09 3.45
C SER A 82 10.06 -10.90 4.68
N ILE A 83 9.66 -12.18 4.68
CA ILE A 83 9.93 -13.10 5.78
C ILE A 83 10.61 -14.32 5.18
N VAL A 84 11.84 -14.54 5.60
CA VAL A 84 12.70 -15.61 5.07
C VAL A 84 13.13 -16.52 6.21
N TYR A 85 12.95 -17.82 6.04
CA TYR A 85 13.45 -18.80 6.99
C TYR A 85 14.79 -19.33 6.54
N ASP A 86 15.81 -19.08 7.37
CA ASP A 86 17.15 -19.66 7.20
C ASP A 86 17.22 -20.98 7.96
N LYS A 87 17.08 -22.07 7.24
CA LYS A 87 17.07 -23.42 7.82
C LYS A 87 18.40 -23.79 8.45
N GLU A 88 19.49 -23.35 7.86
CA GLU A 88 20.84 -23.66 8.34
C GLU A 88 21.09 -23.07 9.74
N HIS A 89 20.72 -21.82 9.93
CA HIS A 89 20.91 -21.11 11.19
C HIS A 89 19.68 -21.15 12.10
N ARG A 90 18.57 -21.72 11.62
CA ARG A 90 17.28 -21.78 12.33
C ARG A 90 16.80 -20.41 12.76
N LEU A 91 16.89 -19.46 11.84
CA LEU A 91 16.45 -18.07 12.06
C LEU A 91 15.38 -17.68 11.05
N LEU A 92 14.38 -16.99 11.54
CA LEU A 92 13.43 -16.25 10.70
C LEU A 92 13.93 -14.82 10.59
N LEU A 93 14.07 -14.34 9.38
CA LEU A 93 14.47 -12.97 9.11
C LEU A 93 13.26 -12.21 8.62
N ILE A 94 12.89 -11.14 9.32
CA ILE A 94 11.76 -10.29 9.00
C ILE A 94 12.31 -8.95 8.54
N PHE A 95 11.96 -8.58 7.29
CA PHE A 95 12.35 -7.30 6.69
C PHE A 95 11.08 -6.48 6.50
N LEU A 96 11.05 -5.28 7.06
CA LEU A 96 9.91 -4.38 6.95
C LEU A 96 10.36 -3.04 6.41
N LYS A 97 9.79 -2.65 5.28
CA LYS A 97 10.03 -1.34 4.68
C LYS A 97 8.76 -0.50 4.82
N ASP A 98 8.89 0.67 5.42
CA ASP A 98 7.78 1.62 5.53
C ASP A 98 7.48 2.22 4.15
N ILE A 99 6.31 1.89 3.59
CA ILE A 99 5.85 2.42 2.31
C ILE A 99 4.59 3.27 2.49
N ASN A 100 4.32 3.70 3.72
CA ASN A 100 3.08 4.41 4.02
C ASN A 100 2.93 5.70 3.22
N LYS A 101 4.01 6.44 3.06
CA LYS A 101 4.01 7.68 2.30
C LYS A 101 3.67 7.44 0.82
N GLU A 102 4.32 6.47 0.20
CA GLU A 102 4.09 6.10 -1.20
C GLU A 102 2.66 5.62 -1.43
N GLU A 103 2.14 4.79 -0.52
CA GLU A 103 0.77 4.29 -0.62
C GLU A 103 -0.26 5.40 -0.45
N GLN A 104 -0.04 6.32 0.48
CA GLN A 104 -0.93 7.46 0.69
C GLN A 104 -0.92 8.40 -0.52
N GLU A 105 0.25 8.66 -1.10
CA GLU A 105 0.37 9.47 -2.30
C GLU A 105 -0.33 8.83 -3.49
N ALA A 106 -0.17 7.51 -3.67
CA ALA A 106 -0.83 6.77 -4.75
C ALA A 106 -2.36 6.82 -4.60
N LYS A 107 -2.88 6.68 -3.39
CA LYS A 107 -4.32 6.76 -3.10
C LYS A 107 -4.86 8.16 -3.38
N ARG A 108 -4.14 9.20 -2.97
CA ARG A 108 -4.52 10.58 -3.24
C ARG A 108 -4.56 10.87 -4.74
N ALA A 109 -3.54 10.44 -5.47
CA ALA A 109 -3.48 10.63 -6.92
C ALA A 109 -4.64 9.91 -7.62
N ALA A 110 -4.97 8.69 -7.20
CA ALA A 110 -6.10 7.95 -7.75
C ALA A 110 -7.45 8.63 -7.45
N ALA A 111 -7.63 9.14 -6.23
CA ALA A 111 -8.83 9.87 -5.85
C ALA A 111 -8.98 11.16 -6.65
N MET A 112 -7.91 11.92 -6.81
CA MET A 112 -7.92 13.15 -7.62
C MET A 112 -8.27 12.89 -9.08
N ARG A 113 -7.76 11.81 -9.66
CA ARG A 113 -8.11 11.44 -11.04
C ARG A 113 -9.59 11.10 -11.18
N ARG A 114 -10.16 10.35 -10.24
CA ARG A 114 -11.59 10.03 -10.24
C ARG A 114 -12.45 11.28 -10.14
N ASP A 115 -12.11 12.19 -9.24
CA ASP A 115 -12.85 13.45 -9.05
C ASP A 115 -12.78 14.30 -10.31
N THR A 116 -11.63 14.39 -10.95
CA THR A 116 -11.47 15.16 -12.20
C THR A 116 -12.32 14.57 -13.32
N ILE A 117 -12.34 13.25 -13.48
CA ILE A 117 -13.18 12.59 -14.50
C ILE A 117 -14.66 12.85 -14.24
N GLU A 118 -15.12 12.77 -13.00
CA GLU A 118 -16.51 13.03 -12.64
C GLU A 118 -16.92 14.47 -12.96
N ILE A 119 -16.12 15.45 -12.56
CA ILE A 119 -16.38 16.87 -12.84
C ILE A 119 -16.45 17.10 -14.35
N THR A 120 -15.51 16.54 -15.12
CA THR A 120 -15.48 16.70 -16.57
C THR A 120 -16.74 16.13 -17.21
N ASP A 121 -17.19 14.93 -16.79
CA ASP A 121 -18.43 14.33 -17.30
C ASP A 121 -19.65 15.19 -16.98
N GLN A 122 -19.74 15.75 -15.78
CA GLN A 122 -20.82 16.65 -15.39
C GLN A 122 -20.86 17.92 -16.26
N VAL A 123 -19.73 18.53 -16.53
CA VAL A 123 -19.62 19.73 -17.37
C VAL A 123 -20.06 19.41 -18.79
N ILE A 124 -19.59 18.31 -19.37
CA ILE A 124 -19.97 17.90 -20.72
C ILE A 124 -21.47 17.62 -20.80
N SER A 125 -22.04 16.93 -19.84
CA SER A 125 -23.48 16.62 -19.80
C SER A 125 -24.32 17.90 -19.73
N LYS A 126 -23.89 18.90 -18.94
CA LYS A 126 -24.54 20.17 -18.82
C LYS A 126 -24.49 20.94 -20.14
N GLN A 127 -23.34 20.99 -20.80
CA GLN A 127 -23.18 21.67 -22.09
C GLN A 127 -24.04 21.02 -23.18
N MET A 128 -24.11 19.67 -23.21
CA MET A 128 -24.95 18.95 -24.16
C MET A 128 -26.41 19.29 -23.95
N ARG A 129 -26.87 19.46 -22.72
CA ARG A 129 -28.24 19.83 -22.40
C ARG A 129 -28.57 21.23 -22.95
N VAL A 130 -27.66 22.19 -22.75
CA VAL A 130 -27.82 23.56 -23.25
C VAL A 130 -27.91 23.57 -24.78
N VAL A 131 -27.05 22.81 -25.46
CA VAL A 131 -27.07 22.70 -26.93
C VAL A 131 -28.40 22.12 -27.41
N GLN A 132 -28.93 21.08 -26.74
CA GLN A 132 -30.20 20.48 -27.06
C GLN A 132 -31.37 21.47 -26.87
N GLU A 133 -31.36 22.29 -25.83
CA GLU A 133 -32.35 23.33 -25.58
C GLU A 133 -32.31 24.38 -26.67
N ILE A 134 -31.14 24.81 -27.10
CA ILE A 134 -30.98 25.78 -28.18
C ILE A 134 -31.53 25.20 -29.49
N ALA A 135 -31.17 23.96 -29.79
CA ALA A 135 -31.67 23.29 -31.01
C ALA A 135 -33.20 23.16 -31.02
N SER A 136 -33.77 22.85 -29.85
CA SER A 136 -35.23 22.76 -29.68
C SER A 136 -35.91 24.12 -29.91
N LEU A 137 -35.33 25.21 -29.39
CA LEU A 137 -35.87 26.59 -29.57
C LEU A 137 -35.80 27.04 -31.03
N LEU A 138 -34.79 26.55 -31.76
CA LEU A 138 -34.67 26.88 -33.20
C LEU A 138 -35.52 25.94 -34.11
N GLY A 139 -36.19 24.94 -33.52
CA GLY A 139 -37.03 24.00 -34.26
C GLY A 139 -36.26 23.00 -35.10
N GLU A 140 -34.95 22.80 -34.82
CA GLU A 140 -34.08 21.98 -35.64
C GLU A 140 -33.67 20.65 -34.94
N THR A 141 -34.52 20.11 -34.10
CA THR A 141 -34.20 18.84 -33.40
C THR A 141 -34.46 17.65 -34.30
N THR A 142 -33.45 17.23 -35.06
CA THR A 142 -33.53 16.04 -35.93
C THR A 142 -32.92 14.85 -35.23
N ALA A 143 -33.24 13.62 -35.71
CA ALA A 143 -32.64 12.38 -35.20
C ALA A 143 -31.13 12.37 -35.41
N GLU A 144 -30.65 12.91 -36.53
CA GLU A 144 -29.23 13.00 -36.84
C GLU A 144 -28.48 13.88 -35.84
N THR A 145 -29.07 15.02 -35.49
CA THR A 145 -28.49 15.94 -34.49
C THR A 145 -28.35 15.21 -33.13
N LYS A 146 -29.39 14.51 -32.72
CA LYS A 146 -29.34 13.73 -31.46
C LYS A 146 -28.27 12.66 -31.48
N ILE A 147 -28.12 11.94 -32.57
CA ILE A 147 -27.08 10.89 -32.73
C ILE A 147 -25.69 11.54 -32.68
N ALA A 148 -25.49 12.66 -33.38
CA ALA A 148 -24.21 13.37 -33.38
C ALA A 148 -23.82 13.84 -31.97
N LEU A 149 -24.76 14.41 -31.21
CA LEU A 149 -24.52 14.85 -29.84
C LEU A 149 -24.22 13.71 -28.92
N THR A 150 -24.90 12.58 -29.07
CA THR A 150 -24.65 11.38 -28.27
C THR A 150 -23.26 10.81 -28.55
N LYS A 151 -22.88 10.74 -29.83
CA LYS A 151 -21.53 10.28 -30.22
C LYS A 151 -20.44 11.19 -29.66
N LEU A 152 -20.64 12.49 -29.70
CA LEU A 152 -19.68 13.45 -29.16
C LEU A 152 -19.52 13.27 -27.67
N LYS A 153 -20.61 13.12 -26.94
CA LYS A 153 -20.59 12.87 -25.49
C LYS A 153 -19.83 11.59 -25.17
N ASN A 154 -20.10 10.50 -25.85
CA ASN A 154 -19.44 9.20 -25.61
C ASN A 154 -17.96 9.26 -25.94
N SER A 155 -17.57 9.96 -27.00
CA SER A 155 -16.17 10.16 -27.38
C SER A 155 -15.39 10.94 -26.34
N MET A 156 -16.02 11.91 -25.68
CA MET A 156 -15.38 12.76 -24.68
C MET A 156 -15.37 12.14 -23.27
N ALA A 157 -16.23 11.15 -23.03
CA ALA A 157 -16.30 10.46 -21.73
C ALA A 157 -15.25 9.36 -21.56
N ASP A 158 -14.63 8.93 -22.63
CA ASP A 158 -13.52 7.96 -22.61
C ASP A 158 -12.14 8.66 -22.39
#